data_d95923c3677e3b9872d961da5d7279ae
#
_entry.id   d95923c3677e3b9872d961da5d7279ae
#
_cell.length_a   1.000
_cell.length_b   1.000
_cell.length_c   1.000
_cell.angle_alpha   90.00
_cell.angle_beta   90.00
_cell.angle_gamma   90.00
#
_symmetry.space_group_name_H-M   'P 1'
#
loop_
_entity.id
_entity.type
_entity.pdbx_description
1 polymer ?
#
loop_
_entity_poly.entity_id
_entity_poly.type
_entity_poly.pdbx_seq_one_letter_code
_entity_poly.pdbx_strand_id
1 'polypeptide(L)'
;MELLALCWHPLWVPCTLVLSVVLWARRAAWRPAACPVDLRGKTAVVTGANSGIGKCAALELARRNARTILACRSRERGAAAVEEIRRATGNPDVHLRILDTSSMASVRNFARQFLEEEGRLHILVNNAGTTDAMKASAPSRIVNVSSFRHQTGEANVQFLSGKEYPKNVSKAYDSTKLMNVLFTVELARRLQGTGQRTALPSRGVTVNALSPGIVHTEIMKNYSWWVRLLFHLVGILFLKSPTQGSFSTTYCAVSEEVEGISGKYFDSDCRLALPSPLARDPAIGRKLWEASEKLVGLDDGGREPASRKVA
;
A
#
# COMPACT_ATOMS: atom_id res chain seq x y z
N MET A 1 10.04 26.46 47.90
CA MET A 1 8.75 25.78 48.22
C MET A 1 7.75 25.87 47.05
N GLU A 2 7.85 26.81 46.13
CA GLU A 2 6.89 26.95 45.01
C GLU A 2 6.99 25.89 43.91
N LEU A 3 8.15 25.29 43.69
CA LEU A 3 8.35 24.23 42.69
C LEU A 3 7.60 22.90 43.03
N LEU A 4 7.40 22.64 44.34
CA LEU A 4 6.67 21.45 44.81
C LEU A 4 5.14 21.62 44.70
N ALA A 5 4.63 22.86 44.79
CA ALA A 5 3.20 23.16 44.62
C ALA A 5 2.74 22.97 43.17
N LEU A 6 3.65 23.17 42.19
CA LEU A 6 3.35 22.94 40.79
C LEU A 6 3.07 21.45 40.49
N CYS A 7 3.69 20.53 41.23
CA CYS A 7 3.52 19.08 41.04
C CYS A 7 2.16 18.55 41.53
N TRP A 8 1.42 19.31 42.35
CA TRP A 8 0.12 18.91 42.92
C TRP A 8 -1.10 19.55 42.26
N HIS A 9 -0.93 20.24 41.12
CA HIS A 9 -2.07 20.83 40.44
C HIS A 9 -2.95 19.71 39.83
N PRO A 10 -4.26 19.68 40.15
CA PRO A 10 -5.17 18.59 39.72
C PRO A 10 -5.26 18.39 38.20
N LEU A 11 -4.79 19.36 37.42
CA LEU A 11 -4.71 19.25 35.96
C LEU A 11 -3.58 18.35 35.46
N TRP A 12 -2.54 18.07 36.25
CA TRP A 12 -1.43 17.19 35.83
C TRP A 12 -1.85 15.73 35.69
N VAL A 13 -2.75 15.27 36.56
CA VAL A 13 -3.24 13.89 36.56
C VAL A 13 -3.96 13.55 35.24
N PRO A 14 -4.95 14.33 34.79
CA PRO A 14 -5.59 14.08 33.50
C PRO A 14 -4.62 14.27 32.31
N CYS A 15 -3.70 15.26 32.36
CA CYS A 15 -2.70 15.44 31.30
C CYS A 15 -1.75 14.25 31.17
N THR A 16 -1.21 13.75 32.29
CA THR A 16 -0.33 12.58 32.31
C THR A 16 -1.08 11.32 31.90
N LEU A 17 -2.34 11.15 32.28
CA LEU A 17 -3.17 10.04 31.87
C LEU A 17 -3.43 10.06 30.36
N VAL A 18 -3.83 11.19 29.83
CA VAL A 18 -4.01 11.38 28.38
C VAL A 18 -2.72 11.11 27.62
N LEU A 19 -1.60 11.66 28.09
CA LEU A 19 -0.29 11.44 27.49
C LEU A 19 0.09 9.95 27.54
N SER A 20 -0.15 9.29 28.67
CA SER A 20 0.12 7.85 28.85
C SER A 20 -0.72 7.00 27.92
N VAL A 21 -2.02 7.32 27.77
CA VAL A 21 -2.93 6.65 26.83
C VAL A 21 -2.47 6.87 25.38
N VAL A 22 -2.09 8.11 25.04
CA VAL A 22 -1.58 8.43 23.69
C VAL A 22 -0.28 7.69 23.40
N LEU A 23 0.65 7.66 24.36
CA LEU A 23 1.91 6.92 24.22
C LEU A 23 1.69 5.42 24.16
N TRP A 24 0.75 4.88 24.93
CA TRP A 24 0.35 3.48 24.86
C TRP A 24 -0.31 3.13 23.52
N ALA A 25 -1.24 3.95 23.05
CA ALA A 25 -1.89 3.80 21.74
C ALA A 25 -0.91 3.90 20.56
N ARG A 26 0.22 4.60 20.74
CA ARG A 26 1.30 4.72 19.74
C ARG A 26 2.25 3.52 19.69
N ARG A 27 2.16 2.58 20.64
CA ARG A 27 2.95 1.36 20.57
C ARG A 27 2.39 0.50 19.47
N ALA A 28 3.02 0.55 18.28
CA ALA A 28 2.71 -0.39 17.20
C ALA A 28 2.81 -1.82 17.74
N ALA A 29 1.79 -2.62 17.46
CA ALA A 29 1.77 -4.02 17.89
C ALA A 29 2.92 -4.82 17.24
N TRP A 30 3.33 -4.42 16.04
CA TRP A 30 4.44 -5.01 15.29
C TRP A 30 5.48 -3.95 14.95
N ARG A 31 6.75 -4.33 15.01
CA ARG A 31 7.89 -3.46 14.65
C ARG A 31 8.79 -4.15 13.63
N PRO A 32 9.23 -3.45 12.58
CA PRO A 32 10.15 -4.01 11.59
C PRO A 32 11.42 -4.60 12.22
N ALA A 33 11.97 -3.95 13.25
CA ALA A 33 13.18 -4.39 13.92
C ALA A 33 13.04 -5.76 14.64
N ALA A 34 11.81 -6.18 14.98
CA ALA A 34 11.56 -7.48 15.60
C ALA A 34 11.35 -8.60 14.58
N CYS A 35 11.30 -8.29 13.29
CA CYS A 35 11.09 -9.27 12.23
C CYS A 35 12.44 -9.66 11.59
N PRO A 36 12.95 -10.88 11.79
CA PRO A 36 14.29 -11.29 11.35
C PRO A 36 14.33 -11.77 9.90
N VAL A 37 13.24 -11.65 9.15
CA VAL A 37 13.11 -12.20 7.79
C VAL A 37 14.17 -11.60 6.86
N ASP A 38 14.99 -12.48 6.23
CA ASP A 38 15.93 -12.14 5.16
C ASP A 38 15.25 -12.38 3.81
N LEU A 39 15.34 -11.42 2.91
CA LEU A 39 14.73 -11.45 1.58
C LEU A 39 15.78 -11.62 0.47
N ARG A 40 16.95 -12.14 0.78
CA ARG A 40 17.98 -12.42 -0.21
C ARG A 40 17.45 -13.34 -1.32
N GLY A 41 17.68 -12.98 -2.57
CA GLY A 41 17.14 -13.70 -3.74
C GLY A 41 15.65 -13.44 -4.00
N LYS A 42 15.01 -12.54 -3.26
CA LYS A 42 13.63 -12.11 -3.50
C LYS A 42 13.59 -10.76 -4.23
N THR A 43 12.73 -10.66 -5.24
CA THR A 43 12.48 -9.41 -5.97
C THR A 43 11.22 -8.76 -5.47
N ALA A 44 11.31 -7.48 -5.14
CA ALA A 44 10.21 -6.66 -4.67
C ALA A 44 10.00 -5.44 -5.57
N VAL A 45 8.77 -5.12 -5.91
CA VAL A 45 8.38 -3.89 -6.60
C VAL A 45 7.53 -3.04 -5.65
N VAL A 46 7.87 -1.76 -5.53
CA VAL A 46 7.11 -0.79 -4.74
C VAL A 46 6.73 0.38 -5.62
N THR A 47 5.44 0.59 -5.84
CA THR A 47 4.97 1.69 -6.67
C THR A 47 4.81 2.98 -5.87
N GLY A 48 5.19 4.12 -6.46
CA GLY A 48 5.21 5.40 -5.76
C GLY A 48 6.26 5.47 -4.64
N ALA A 49 7.39 4.78 -4.81
CA ALA A 49 8.42 4.63 -3.79
C ALA A 49 9.43 5.80 -3.71
N ASN A 50 9.17 6.91 -4.37
CA ASN A 50 10.05 8.08 -4.31
C ASN A 50 9.87 8.95 -3.07
N SER A 51 8.82 8.74 -2.28
CA SER A 51 8.53 9.52 -1.07
C SER A 51 7.57 8.78 -0.12
N GLY A 52 7.44 9.29 1.11
CA GLY A 52 6.44 8.86 2.07
C GLY A 52 6.49 7.38 2.43
N ILE A 53 5.32 6.77 2.56
CA ILE A 53 5.13 5.36 2.97
C ILE A 53 5.81 4.40 1.99
N GLY A 54 5.67 4.64 0.69
CA GLY A 54 6.27 3.79 -0.35
C GLY A 54 7.79 3.75 -0.26
N LYS A 55 8.45 4.92 -0.03
CA LYS A 55 9.91 4.98 0.17
C LYS A 55 10.33 4.25 1.44
N CYS A 56 9.61 4.43 2.54
CA CYS A 56 9.90 3.74 3.79
C CYS A 56 9.71 2.22 3.67
N ALA A 57 8.68 1.76 2.95
CA ALA A 57 8.49 0.33 2.68
C ALA A 57 9.62 -0.23 1.80
N ALA A 58 10.01 0.48 0.74
CA ALA A 58 11.15 0.08 -0.11
C ALA A 58 12.47 0.02 0.68
N LEU A 59 12.71 0.98 1.57
CA LEU A 59 13.85 0.99 2.49
C LEU A 59 13.88 -0.27 3.38
N GLU A 60 12.75 -0.66 3.94
CA GLU A 60 12.65 -1.83 4.80
C GLU A 60 12.84 -3.15 4.03
N LEU A 61 12.35 -3.24 2.79
CA LEU A 61 12.61 -4.40 1.92
C LEU A 61 14.09 -4.49 1.53
N ALA A 62 14.68 -3.35 1.15
CA ALA A 62 16.12 -3.27 0.82
C ALA A 62 17.03 -3.60 2.02
N ARG A 63 16.65 -3.16 3.24
CA ARG A 63 17.38 -3.49 4.48
C ARG A 63 17.41 -4.99 4.76
N ARG A 64 16.43 -5.73 4.24
CA ARG A 64 16.33 -7.20 4.29
C ARG A 64 16.93 -7.90 3.09
N ASN A 65 17.83 -7.24 2.37
CA ASN A 65 18.55 -7.78 1.21
C ASN A 65 17.67 -8.12 0.00
N ALA A 66 16.45 -7.60 -0.11
CA ALA A 66 15.64 -7.78 -1.31
C ALA A 66 16.24 -6.99 -2.48
N ARG A 67 16.20 -7.58 -3.69
CA ARG A 67 16.26 -6.81 -4.92
C ARG A 67 15.02 -5.93 -4.99
N THR A 68 15.19 -4.62 -4.81
CA THR A 68 14.08 -3.68 -4.62
C THR A 68 13.97 -2.72 -5.79
N ILE A 69 12.84 -2.77 -6.49
CA ILE A 69 12.54 -1.93 -7.65
C ILE A 69 11.57 -0.83 -7.24
N LEU A 70 12.04 0.41 -7.28
CA LEU A 70 11.25 1.61 -7.06
C LEU A 70 10.55 1.97 -8.38
N ALA A 71 9.24 1.73 -8.45
CA ALA A 71 8.45 2.11 -9.62
C ALA A 71 7.85 3.51 -9.42
N CYS A 72 8.40 4.52 -10.12
CA CYS A 72 8.12 5.93 -9.89
C CYS A 72 7.90 6.68 -11.21
N ARG A 73 7.03 7.70 -11.19
CA ARG A 73 6.77 8.56 -12.35
C ARG A 73 7.94 9.54 -12.62
N SER A 74 8.48 10.17 -11.58
CA SER A 74 9.59 11.12 -11.71
C SER A 74 10.93 10.39 -11.63
N ARG A 75 11.71 10.47 -12.72
CA ARG A 75 13.07 9.92 -12.79
C ARG A 75 14.00 10.55 -11.75
N GLU A 76 13.99 11.86 -11.64
CA GLU A 76 14.84 12.60 -10.73
C GLU A 76 14.60 12.22 -9.26
N ARG A 77 13.33 12.34 -8.80
CA ARG A 77 12.96 11.98 -7.42
C ARG A 77 13.15 10.49 -7.13
N GLY A 78 12.91 9.65 -8.12
CA GLY A 78 13.13 8.21 -8.02
C GLY A 78 14.61 7.86 -7.86
N ALA A 79 15.49 8.47 -8.67
CA ALA A 79 16.93 8.28 -8.57
C ALA A 79 17.49 8.75 -7.21
N ALA A 80 17.07 9.92 -6.74
CA ALA A 80 17.44 10.39 -5.41
C ALA A 80 17.02 9.42 -4.29
N ALA A 81 15.82 8.85 -4.39
CA ALA A 81 15.34 7.85 -3.43
C ALA A 81 16.16 6.54 -3.47
N VAL A 82 16.55 6.06 -4.66
CA VAL A 82 17.43 4.89 -4.82
C VAL A 82 18.76 5.12 -4.10
N GLU A 83 19.41 6.24 -4.36
CA GLU A 83 20.71 6.56 -3.74
C GLU A 83 20.61 6.69 -2.22
N GLU A 84 19.54 7.30 -1.72
CA GLU A 84 19.27 7.40 -0.29
C GLU A 84 19.10 6.01 0.34
N ILE A 85 18.32 5.12 -0.29
CA ILE A 85 18.07 3.78 0.20
C ILE A 85 19.35 2.93 0.16
N ARG A 86 20.11 2.97 -0.93
CA ARG A 86 21.40 2.28 -1.06
C ARG A 86 22.36 2.69 0.07
N ARG A 87 22.49 4.00 0.29
CA ARG A 87 23.35 4.53 1.35
C ARG A 87 22.88 4.11 2.74
N ALA A 88 21.58 4.12 3.00
CA ALA A 88 21.01 3.79 4.32
C ALA A 88 21.01 2.29 4.63
N THR A 89 21.06 1.42 3.61
CA THR A 89 20.96 -0.03 3.79
C THR A 89 22.23 -0.79 3.44
N GLY A 90 23.15 -0.19 2.68
CA GLY A 90 24.28 -0.87 2.10
C GLY A 90 23.93 -1.84 0.97
N ASN A 91 22.66 -1.95 0.59
CA ASN A 91 22.20 -2.86 -0.45
C ASN A 91 22.35 -2.20 -1.83
N PRO A 92 23.23 -2.68 -2.72
CA PRO A 92 23.38 -2.13 -4.07
C PRO A 92 22.24 -2.53 -5.00
N ASP A 93 21.48 -3.58 -4.65
CA ASP A 93 20.44 -4.16 -5.51
C ASP A 93 19.08 -3.43 -5.36
N VAL A 94 19.15 -2.11 -5.42
CA VAL A 94 17.99 -1.19 -5.40
C VAL A 94 17.98 -0.41 -6.71
N HIS A 95 16.89 -0.48 -7.46
CA HIS A 95 16.80 0.04 -8.82
C HIS A 95 15.59 0.95 -9.01
N LEU A 96 15.72 1.90 -9.94
CA LEU A 96 14.60 2.72 -10.40
C LEU A 96 14.04 2.17 -11.71
N ARG A 97 12.71 2.07 -11.81
CA ARG A 97 12.01 1.92 -13.09
C ARG A 97 10.90 2.94 -13.21
N ILE A 98 10.74 3.48 -14.40
CA ILE A 98 9.72 4.50 -14.65
C ILE A 98 8.37 3.84 -14.81
N LEU A 99 7.40 4.33 -14.00
CA LEU A 99 6.01 3.91 -14.05
C LEU A 99 5.09 5.10 -13.78
N ASP A 100 4.28 5.47 -14.77
CA ASP A 100 3.17 6.38 -14.59
C ASP A 100 1.86 5.56 -14.51
N THR A 101 1.29 5.48 -13.32
CA THR A 101 0.06 4.72 -13.08
C THR A 101 -1.20 5.39 -13.65
N SER A 102 -1.12 6.63 -14.11
CA SER A 102 -2.19 7.30 -14.83
C SER A 102 -2.25 6.94 -16.33
N SER A 103 -1.22 6.25 -16.84
CA SER A 103 -1.09 5.83 -18.23
C SER A 103 -1.07 4.32 -18.35
N MET A 104 -2.11 3.72 -18.93
CA MET A 104 -2.15 2.27 -19.20
C MET A 104 -1.03 1.82 -20.13
N ALA A 105 -0.61 2.66 -21.08
CA ALA A 105 0.55 2.38 -21.93
C ALA A 105 1.83 2.26 -21.10
N SER A 106 2.04 3.17 -20.13
CA SER A 106 3.18 3.11 -19.21
C SER A 106 3.14 1.84 -18.34
N VAL A 107 1.95 1.47 -17.83
CA VAL A 107 1.78 0.26 -17.03
C VAL A 107 2.10 -0.99 -17.85
N ARG A 108 1.59 -1.12 -19.08
CA ARG A 108 1.88 -2.25 -19.96
C ARG A 108 3.37 -2.33 -20.34
N ASN A 109 3.98 -1.19 -20.66
CA ASN A 109 5.40 -1.14 -20.99
C ASN A 109 6.26 -1.55 -19.79
N PHE A 110 5.94 -1.04 -18.60
CA PHE A 110 6.61 -1.45 -17.36
C PHE A 110 6.50 -2.97 -17.13
N ALA A 111 5.29 -3.51 -17.24
CA ALA A 111 5.05 -4.94 -17.03
C ALA A 111 5.82 -5.79 -18.04
N ARG A 112 5.82 -5.42 -19.33
CA ARG A 112 6.56 -6.12 -20.38
C ARG A 112 8.06 -6.11 -20.10
N GLN A 113 8.67 -4.95 -19.86
CA GLN A 113 10.09 -4.83 -19.55
C GLN A 113 10.45 -5.60 -18.26
N PHE A 114 9.57 -5.56 -17.27
CA PHE A 114 9.78 -6.33 -16.05
C PHE A 114 9.80 -7.83 -16.32
N LEU A 115 8.88 -8.36 -17.12
CA LEU A 115 8.83 -9.78 -17.48
C LEU A 115 10.03 -10.23 -18.32
N GLU A 116 10.55 -9.35 -19.17
CA GLU A 116 11.74 -9.62 -20.01
C GLU A 116 13.04 -9.65 -19.19
N GLU A 117 13.17 -8.77 -18.18
CA GLU A 117 14.42 -8.58 -17.44
C GLU A 117 14.45 -9.29 -16.08
N GLU A 118 13.28 -9.45 -15.45
CA GLU A 118 13.17 -10.02 -14.11
C GLU A 118 12.45 -11.38 -14.17
N GLY A 119 13.12 -12.45 -13.94
CA GLY A 119 12.50 -13.78 -14.00
C GLY A 119 11.42 -14.05 -12.93
N ARG A 120 11.40 -13.26 -11.84
CA ARG A 120 10.51 -13.48 -10.68
C ARG A 120 10.08 -12.20 -10.00
N LEU A 121 8.86 -12.19 -9.46
CA LEU A 121 8.34 -11.14 -8.59
C LEU A 121 7.74 -11.75 -7.31
N HIS A 122 8.38 -11.56 -6.19
CA HIS A 122 7.99 -12.17 -4.92
C HIS A 122 7.10 -11.26 -4.07
N ILE A 123 7.34 -9.94 -4.13
CA ILE A 123 6.58 -8.95 -3.35
C ILE A 123 6.18 -7.79 -4.27
N LEU A 124 4.89 -7.53 -4.34
CA LEU A 124 4.34 -6.37 -5.02
C LEU A 124 3.61 -5.48 -4.01
N VAL A 125 4.16 -4.33 -3.73
CA VAL A 125 3.49 -3.31 -2.94
C VAL A 125 2.74 -2.38 -3.89
N ASN A 126 1.47 -2.66 -4.06
CA ASN A 126 0.55 -1.80 -4.79
C ASN A 126 0.16 -0.62 -3.89
N ASN A 127 1.00 0.28 -3.94
CA ASN A 127 0.61 1.66 -3.82
C ASN A 127 -0.07 2.09 -5.15
N ALA A 128 0.19 1.32 -6.24
CA ALA A 128 -0.51 1.22 -7.54
C ALA A 128 0.12 0.07 -8.41
N GLY A 129 -0.59 -0.94 -8.99
CA GLY A 129 0.06 -1.92 -9.87
C GLY A 129 -0.57 -3.26 -10.27
N THR A 130 0.10 -4.22 -10.96
CA THR A 130 -0.39 -5.38 -11.73
C THR A 130 0.20 -6.76 -11.34
N THR A 131 -0.42 -7.93 -11.78
CA THR A 131 -0.36 -9.22 -11.07
C THR A 131 0.27 -10.45 -11.74
N ASP A 132 0.57 -10.48 -13.05
CA ASP A 132 0.82 -11.74 -13.77
C ASP A 132 2.17 -12.44 -13.47
N ALA A 133 3.23 -11.68 -13.24
CA ALA A 133 4.56 -12.23 -12.92
C ALA A 133 4.63 -12.99 -11.58
N MET A 134 3.64 -12.88 -10.73
CA MET A 134 3.69 -13.41 -9.37
C MET A 134 3.31 -14.88 -9.27
N LYS A 135 2.52 -15.40 -10.20
CA LYS A 135 2.15 -16.83 -10.20
C LYS A 135 3.37 -17.73 -10.38
N ALA A 136 4.31 -17.31 -11.22
CA ALA A 136 5.56 -18.04 -11.46
C ALA A 136 6.57 -17.94 -10.30
N SER A 137 6.33 -17.03 -9.35
CA SER A 137 7.26 -16.69 -8.26
C SER A 137 6.75 -17.13 -6.88
N ALA A 138 5.71 -17.95 -6.84
CA ALA A 138 5.13 -18.38 -5.57
C ALA A 138 6.18 -19.09 -4.66
N PRO A 139 6.15 -18.85 -3.33
CA PRO A 139 5.20 -18.02 -2.62
C PRO A 139 5.44 -16.51 -2.83
N SER A 140 4.38 -15.78 -3.17
CA SER A 140 4.44 -14.34 -3.49
C SER A 140 3.35 -13.56 -2.78
N ARG A 141 3.58 -12.28 -2.52
CA ARG A 141 2.67 -11.42 -1.77
C ARG A 141 2.33 -10.14 -2.52
N ILE A 142 1.03 -9.85 -2.62
CA ILE A 142 0.50 -8.58 -3.12
C ILE A 142 -0.02 -7.79 -1.92
N VAL A 143 0.43 -6.57 -1.78
CA VAL A 143 0.06 -5.66 -0.70
C VAL A 143 -0.59 -4.42 -1.28
N ASN A 144 -1.89 -4.26 -1.10
CA ASN A 144 -2.66 -3.14 -1.60
C ASN A 144 -2.85 -2.08 -0.51
N VAL A 145 -2.25 -0.92 -0.69
CA VAL A 145 -2.36 0.17 0.28
C VAL A 145 -3.70 0.88 0.10
N SER A 146 -4.61 0.65 1.05
CA SER A 146 -5.89 1.31 1.17
C SER A 146 -5.85 2.42 2.23
N SER A 147 -6.94 2.65 2.93
CA SER A 147 -7.09 3.60 4.02
C SER A 147 -8.31 3.23 4.86
N PHE A 148 -8.35 3.63 6.12
CA PHE A 148 -9.58 3.56 6.94
C PHE A 148 -10.73 4.35 6.31
N ARG A 149 -10.45 5.32 5.47
CA ARG A 149 -11.43 6.10 4.71
C ARG A 149 -12.23 5.30 3.68
N HIS A 150 -11.85 4.06 3.38
CA HIS A 150 -12.67 3.15 2.56
C HIS A 150 -14.09 2.96 3.13
N GLN A 151 -14.27 3.18 4.45
CA GLN A 151 -15.56 3.03 5.12
C GLN A 151 -16.61 4.05 4.64
N THR A 152 -16.17 5.21 4.14
CA THR A 152 -17.03 6.29 3.63
C THR A 152 -17.05 6.37 2.11
N GLY A 153 -16.40 5.44 1.41
CA GLY A 153 -16.36 5.37 -0.05
C GLY A 153 -17.68 4.92 -0.67
N GLU A 154 -17.82 5.19 -1.95
CA GLU A 154 -18.94 4.75 -2.78
C GLU A 154 -18.44 3.73 -3.81
N ALA A 155 -19.17 2.59 -3.92
CA ALA A 155 -18.81 1.50 -4.83
C ALA A 155 -19.48 1.67 -6.20
N ASN A 156 -19.29 2.81 -6.85
CA ASN A 156 -19.84 3.09 -8.17
C ASN A 156 -18.78 2.80 -9.26
N VAL A 157 -19.00 1.76 -10.05
CA VAL A 157 -18.07 1.35 -11.13
C VAL A 157 -18.00 2.38 -12.28
N GLN A 158 -18.98 3.27 -12.40
CA GLN A 158 -18.96 4.33 -13.42
C GLN A 158 -17.89 5.39 -13.15
N PHE A 159 -17.42 5.50 -11.90
CA PHE A 159 -16.27 6.33 -11.56
C PHE A 159 -14.98 5.88 -12.25
N LEU A 160 -14.84 4.57 -12.54
CA LEU A 160 -13.68 4.03 -13.25
C LEU A 160 -13.63 4.49 -14.71
N SER A 161 -14.78 4.62 -15.35
CA SER A 161 -14.88 5.01 -16.76
C SER A 161 -14.95 6.51 -16.99
N GLY A 162 -15.00 7.31 -15.93
CA GLY A 162 -15.21 8.76 -16.00
C GLY A 162 -16.61 9.16 -16.49
N LYS A 163 -17.56 8.23 -16.53
CA LYS A 163 -18.97 8.54 -16.90
C LYS A 163 -19.70 9.28 -15.78
N GLU A 164 -19.30 9.02 -14.56
CA GLU A 164 -19.77 9.72 -13.38
C GLU A 164 -18.59 10.14 -12.54
N TYR A 165 -18.77 11.19 -11.75
CA TYR A 165 -17.74 11.72 -10.86
C TYR A 165 -18.25 11.77 -9.43
N PRO A 166 -17.40 11.44 -8.43
CA PRO A 166 -17.73 11.62 -7.02
C PRO A 166 -18.02 13.09 -6.71
N LYS A 167 -18.91 13.32 -5.75
CA LYS A 167 -19.37 14.67 -5.36
C LYS A 167 -18.26 15.68 -5.05
N ASN A 168 -17.12 15.21 -4.57
CA ASN A 168 -15.93 16.02 -4.29
C ASN A 168 -14.67 15.16 -4.25
N VAL A 169 -13.51 15.80 -4.19
CA VAL A 169 -12.18 15.16 -4.15
C VAL A 169 -12.03 14.20 -2.96
N SER A 170 -12.63 14.54 -1.81
CA SER A 170 -12.61 13.68 -0.63
C SER A 170 -13.33 12.36 -0.88
N LYS A 171 -14.53 12.41 -1.47
CA LYS A 171 -15.30 11.22 -1.86
C LYS A 171 -14.62 10.42 -2.96
N ALA A 172 -13.95 11.08 -3.91
CA ALA A 172 -13.14 10.40 -4.91
C ALA A 172 -12.04 9.56 -4.26
N TYR A 173 -11.30 10.14 -3.33
CA TYR A 173 -10.28 9.40 -2.58
C TYR A 173 -10.87 8.23 -1.80
N ASP A 174 -11.94 8.44 -1.05
CA ASP A 174 -12.61 7.41 -0.24
C ASP A 174 -13.06 6.24 -1.12
N SER A 175 -13.67 6.52 -2.27
CA SER A 175 -14.14 5.53 -3.24
C SER A 175 -12.98 4.75 -3.87
N THR A 176 -11.86 5.39 -4.21
CA THR A 176 -10.67 4.67 -4.68
C THR A 176 -10.12 3.71 -3.62
N LYS A 177 -10.17 4.10 -2.35
CA LYS A 177 -9.71 3.24 -1.25
C LYS A 177 -10.66 2.09 -0.96
N LEU A 178 -11.97 2.29 -1.12
CA LEU A 178 -12.95 1.21 -1.09
C LEU A 178 -12.73 0.21 -2.24
N MET A 179 -12.52 0.71 -3.46
CA MET A 179 -12.24 -0.13 -4.63
C MET A 179 -10.96 -0.95 -4.45
N ASN A 180 -9.93 -0.43 -3.80
CA ASN A 180 -8.72 -1.19 -3.49
C ASN A 180 -9.01 -2.39 -2.57
N VAL A 181 -9.91 -2.26 -1.59
CA VAL A 181 -10.29 -3.38 -0.73
C VAL A 181 -11.15 -4.40 -1.49
N LEU A 182 -12.16 -3.93 -2.24
CA LEU A 182 -12.99 -4.79 -3.10
C LEU A 182 -12.14 -5.59 -4.09
N PHE A 183 -11.21 -4.92 -4.77
CA PHE A 183 -10.27 -5.56 -5.68
C PHE A 183 -9.42 -6.63 -4.97
N THR A 184 -8.95 -6.34 -3.76
CA THR A 184 -8.17 -7.29 -2.95
C THR A 184 -8.95 -8.55 -2.64
N VAL A 185 -10.20 -8.40 -2.20
CA VAL A 185 -11.07 -9.54 -1.84
C VAL A 185 -11.39 -10.39 -3.08
N GLU A 186 -11.76 -9.75 -4.19
CA GLU A 186 -12.08 -10.46 -5.43
C GLU A 186 -10.85 -11.13 -6.06
N LEU A 187 -9.69 -10.47 -6.06
CA LEU A 187 -8.45 -11.07 -6.54
C LEU A 187 -8.07 -12.29 -5.71
N ALA A 188 -8.19 -12.22 -4.38
CA ALA A 188 -7.92 -13.36 -3.51
C ALA A 188 -8.81 -14.56 -3.86
N ARG A 189 -10.10 -14.32 -4.08
CA ARG A 189 -11.06 -15.35 -4.48
C ARG A 189 -10.69 -16.00 -5.82
N ARG A 190 -10.27 -15.20 -6.80
CA ARG A 190 -9.84 -15.68 -8.12
C ARG A 190 -8.54 -16.47 -8.06
N LEU A 191 -7.58 -16.03 -7.25
CA LEU A 191 -6.32 -16.74 -7.05
C LEU A 191 -6.52 -18.10 -6.37
N GLN A 192 -7.48 -18.23 -5.45
CA GLN A 192 -7.84 -19.50 -4.82
C GLN A 192 -8.53 -20.46 -5.80
N GLY A 193 -9.34 -19.94 -6.73
CA GLY A 193 -10.07 -20.75 -7.73
C GLY A 193 -9.19 -21.28 -8.87
N THR A 194 -8.01 -20.72 -9.09
CA THR A 194 -7.08 -21.13 -10.19
C THR A 194 -6.00 -22.10 -9.75
N GLY A 195 -5.85 -22.36 -8.45
CA GLY A 195 -4.86 -23.28 -7.90
C GLY A 195 -5.42 -24.68 -7.74
N GLN A 196 -4.74 -25.69 -8.32
CA GLN A 196 -4.92 -27.07 -7.94
C GLN A 196 -4.98 -27.17 -6.41
N ARG A 197 -5.94 -27.93 -5.88
CA ARG A 197 -6.03 -28.34 -4.47
C ARG A 197 -4.77 -29.11 -4.06
N THR A 198 -3.66 -28.41 -3.90
CA THR A 198 -2.50 -28.99 -3.22
C THR A 198 -2.70 -28.79 -1.72
N ALA A 199 -2.52 -29.85 -0.98
CA ALA A 199 -2.77 -29.96 0.48
C ALA A 199 -1.89 -29.03 1.35
N LEU A 200 -1.17 -28.07 0.76
CA LEU A 200 -0.33 -27.09 1.46
C LEU A 200 -0.77 -25.65 1.09
N PRO A 201 -1.42 -24.94 2.02
CA PRO A 201 -1.90 -23.55 1.79
C PRO A 201 -0.81 -22.52 1.51
N SER A 202 0.46 -22.85 1.76
CA SER A 202 1.58 -21.91 1.85
C SER A 202 2.34 -21.65 0.54
N ARG A 203 1.91 -22.20 -0.61
CA ARG A 203 2.69 -22.11 -1.86
C ARG A 203 2.07 -21.26 -2.97
N GLY A 204 1.09 -20.42 -2.66
CA GLY A 204 0.37 -19.60 -3.64
C GLY A 204 0.74 -18.12 -3.59
N VAL A 205 0.06 -17.35 -4.44
CA VAL A 205 0.06 -15.88 -4.38
C VAL A 205 -0.99 -15.45 -3.37
N THR A 206 -0.61 -14.66 -2.36
CA THR A 206 -1.53 -14.04 -1.41
C THR A 206 -1.70 -12.56 -1.71
N VAL A 207 -2.87 -12.02 -1.42
CA VAL A 207 -3.16 -10.60 -1.60
C VAL A 207 -3.92 -10.06 -0.40
N ASN A 208 -3.42 -8.99 0.20
CA ASN A 208 -4.06 -8.33 1.34
C ASN A 208 -4.11 -6.83 1.15
N ALA A 209 -5.12 -6.20 1.74
CA ALA A 209 -5.25 -4.75 1.81
C ALA A 209 -4.92 -4.25 3.21
N LEU A 210 -4.53 -2.99 3.33
CA LEU A 210 -4.23 -2.39 4.62
C LEU A 210 -4.54 -0.90 4.67
N SER A 211 -4.60 -0.37 5.90
CA SER A 211 -4.55 1.07 6.17
C SER A 211 -3.23 1.42 6.87
N PRO A 212 -2.48 2.40 6.37
CA PRO A 212 -1.29 2.90 7.07
C PRO A 212 -1.61 3.80 8.28
N GLY A 213 -2.91 4.08 8.52
CA GLY A 213 -3.36 5.06 9.50
C GLY A 213 -3.32 6.50 8.97
N ILE A 214 -3.40 7.45 9.90
CA ILE A 214 -3.26 8.87 9.56
C ILE A 214 -1.77 9.22 9.61
N VAL A 215 -1.19 9.41 8.42
CA VAL A 215 0.25 9.66 8.26
C VAL A 215 0.47 11.10 7.84
N HIS A 216 1.43 11.75 8.46
CA HIS A 216 1.89 13.07 8.04
C HIS A 216 2.59 12.94 6.68
N THR A 217 1.90 13.31 5.61
CA THR A 217 2.40 13.24 4.24
C THR A 217 2.51 14.63 3.61
N GLU A 218 3.18 14.72 2.46
CA GLU A 218 3.34 15.97 1.71
C GLU A 218 2.03 16.62 1.23
N ILE A 219 0.88 15.95 1.39
CA ILE A 219 -0.46 16.50 1.09
C ILE A 219 -0.71 17.80 1.85
N MET A 220 -0.09 17.96 3.03
CA MET A 220 -0.21 19.16 3.87
C MET A 220 0.44 20.42 3.26
N LYS A 221 1.27 20.30 2.21
CA LYS A 221 1.92 21.46 1.59
C LYS A 221 0.95 22.47 0.99
N ASN A 222 -0.27 22.04 0.66
CA ASN A 222 -1.30 22.87 0.02
C ASN A 222 -2.20 23.64 1.00
N TYR A 223 -1.98 23.49 2.31
CA TYR A 223 -2.76 24.21 3.33
C TYR A 223 -2.03 25.48 3.80
N SER A 224 -2.81 26.47 4.33
CA SER A 224 -2.26 27.70 4.86
C SER A 224 -1.30 27.45 6.03
N TRP A 225 -0.36 28.36 6.26
CA TRP A 225 0.73 28.19 7.23
C TRP A 225 0.24 27.92 8.66
N TRP A 226 -0.84 28.58 9.10
CA TRP A 226 -1.40 28.41 10.44
C TRP A 226 -2.12 27.06 10.61
N VAL A 227 -2.79 26.57 9.54
CA VAL A 227 -3.34 25.19 9.51
C VAL A 227 -2.21 24.18 9.59
N ARG A 228 -1.12 24.41 8.86
CA ARG A 228 0.08 23.55 8.93
C ARG A 228 0.69 23.55 10.32
N LEU A 229 0.76 24.71 10.99
CA LEU A 229 1.27 24.82 12.35
C LEU A 229 0.38 24.05 13.35
N LEU A 230 -0.94 24.24 13.27
CA LEU A 230 -1.91 23.53 14.10
C LEU A 230 -1.80 22.00 13.88
N PHE A 231 -1.79 21.57 12.64
CA PHE A 231 -1.60 20.16 12.31
C PHE A 231 -0.22 19.62 12.71
N HIS A 232 0.80 20.45 12.72
CA HIS A 232 2.12 20.06 13.21
C HIS A 232 2.10 19.82 14.73
N LEU A 233 1.52 20.75 15.48
CA LEU A 233 1.40 20.65 16.95
C LEU A 233 0.52 19.47 17.38
N VAL A 234 -0.66 19.33 16.78
CA VAL A 234 -1.58 18.20 17.03
C VAL A 234 -1.00 16.92 16.42
N GLY A 235 -0.36 17.02 15.25
CA GLY A 235 0.20 15.91 14.53
C GLY A 235 1.34 15.21 15.26
N ILE A 236 2.16 15.94 16.00
CA ILE A 236 3.20 15.35 16.86
C ILE A 236 2.59 14.34 17.85
N LEU A 237 1.38 14.60 18.32
CA LEU A 237 0.69 13.73 19.28
C LEU A 237 -0.16 12.63 18.62
N PHE A 238 -0.74 12.84 17.44
CA PHE A 238 -1.77 11.96 16.87
C PHE A 238 -1.44 11.38 15.48
N LEU A 239 -0.52 11.97 14.71
CA LEU A 239 -0.17 11.47 13.38
C LEU A 239 1.02 10.51 13.43
N LYS A 240 0.96 9.45 12.62
CA LYS A 240 2.10 8.57 12.41
C LYS A 240 3.13 9.24 11.49
N SER A 241 4.41 9.01 11.74
CA SER A 241 5.45 9.34 10.76
C SER A 241 5.32 8.44 9.52
N PRO A 242 5.89 8.81 8.35
CA PRO A 242 5.93 7.94 7.18
C PRO A 242 6.54 6.56 7.49
N THR A 243 7.55 6.51 8.33
CA THR A 243 8.16 5.25 8.80
C THR A 243 7.16 4.42 9.60
N GLN A 244 6.45 5.01 10.55
CA GLN A 244 5.41 4.29 11.32
C GLN A 244 4.24 3.87 10.43
N GLY A 245 3.85 4.70 9.46
CA GLY A 245 2.83 4.38 8.46
C GLY A 245 3.22 3.22 7.54
N SER A 246 4.52 3.01 7.30
CA SER A 246 4.98 1.88 6.49
C SER A 246 4.99 0.54 7.24
N PHE A 247 4.80 0.52 8.58
CA PHE A 247 4.86 -0.72 9.36
C PHE A 247 3.83 -1.74 8.92
N SER A 248 2.57 -1.34 8.73
CA SER A 248 1.53 -2.24 8.25
C SER A 248 1.79 -2.72 6.81
N THR A 249 2.39 -1.88 5.97
CA THR A 249 2.79 -2.26 4.61
C THR A 249 3.91 -3.30 4.65
N THR A 250 4.94 -3.05 5.45
CA THR A 250 6.05 -3.99 5.64
C THR A 250 5.59 -5.29 6.30
N TYR A 251 4.72 -5.21 7.30
CA TYR A 251 4.12 -6.38 7.95
C TYR A 251 3.44 -7.30 6.95
N CYS A 252 2.52 -6.78 6.14
CA CYS A 252 1.84 -7.57 5.10
C CYS A 252 2.81 -8.12 4.04
N ALA A 253 3.92 -7.41 3.78
CA ALA A 253 4.89 -7.82 2.78
C ALA A 253 5.84 -8.94 3.27
N VAL A 254 6.24 -8.93 4.55
CA VAL A 254 7.36 -9.78 5.01
C VAL A 254 7.05 -10.65 6.22
N SER A 255 6.08 -10.30 7.09
CA SER A 255 5.86 -11.06 8.34
C SER A 255 5.43 -12.49 8.07
N GLU A 256 5.96 -13.42 8.84
CA GLU A 256 5.55 -14.85 8.83
C GLU A 256 4.13 -15.01 9.37
N GLU A 257 3.69 -14.11 10.26
CA GLU A 257 2.33 -14.13 10.84
C GLU A 257 1.22 -13.99 9.79
N VAL A 258 1.53 -13.44 8.61
CA VAL A 258 0.56 -13.31 7.51
C VAL A 258 0.78 -14.35 6.40
N GLU A 259 1.60 -15.35 6.64
CA GLU A 259 1.81 -16.41 5.67
C GLU A 259 0.51 -17.19 5.42
N GLY A 260 0.16 -17.39 4.14
CA GLY A 260 -1.08 -18.05 3.74
C GLY A 260 -2.35 -17.22 3.94
N ILE A 261 -2.29 -16.06 4.61
CA ILE A 261 -3.44 -15.17 4.79
C ILE A 261 -3.66 -14.38 3.49
N SER A 262 -4.87 -14.47 2.93
CA SER A 262 -5.23 -13.80 1.67
C SER A 262 -6.65 -13.23 1.73
N GLY A 263 -6.90 -12.12 1.01
CA GLY A 263 -8.20 -11.46 0.93
C GLY A 263 -8.58 -10.71 2.19
N LYS A 264 -7.62 -10.38 3.04
CA LYS A 264 -7.88 -9.73 4.34
C LYS A 264 -7.48 -8.27 4.32
N TYR A 265 -8.01 -7.53 5.31
CA TYR A 265 -7.71 -6.14 5.56
C TYR A 265 -7.04 -5.99 6.92
N PHE A 266 -5.92 -5.25 6.94
CA PHE A 266 -5.15 -4.97 8.14
C PHE A 266 -5.23 -3.50 8.50
N ASP A 267 -5.33 -3.21 9.78
CA ASP A 267 -5.29 -1.83 10.29
C ASP A 267 -3.85 -1.29 10.37
N SER A 268 -3.74 -0.07 10.83
CA SER A 268 -2.45 0.61 10.98
C SER A 268 -1.55 0.04 12.07
N ASP A 269 -2.07 -0.83 12.91
CA ASP A 269 -1.36 -1.49 14.02
C ASP A 269 -1.05 -2.95 13.71
N CYS A 270 -1.14 -3.30 12.41
CA CYS A 270 -0.86 -4.64 11.89
C CYS A 270 -1.86 -5.72 12.38
N ARG A 271 -3.05 -5.31 12.81
CA ARG A 271 -4.09 -6.24 13.26
C ARG A 271 -5.06 -6.53 12.13
N LEU A 272 -5.54 -7.76 12.12
CA LEU A 272 -6.66 -8.13 11.25
C LEU A 272 -7.89 -7.31 11.62
N ALA A 273 -8.46 -6.58 10.67
CA ALA A 273 -9.61 -5.71 10.86
C ALA A 273 -10.73 -6.05 9.87
N LEU A 274 -11.97 -5.82 10.29
CA LEU A 274 -13.12 -6.04 9.43
C LEU A 274 -13.33 -4.80 8.55
N PRO A 275 -13.25 -4.92 7.21
CA PRO A 275 -13.55 -3.78 6.33
C PRO A 275 -15.06 -3.48 6.28
N SER A 276 -15.44 -2.36 5.66
CA SER A 276 -16.84 -1.93 5.55
C SER A 276 -17.73 -3.03 4.92
N PRO A 277 -19.04 -3.04 5.21
CA PRO A 277 -19.96 -3.99 4.59
C PRO A 277 -19.89 -3.98 3.06
N LEU A 278 -19.82 -2.79 2.44
CA LEU A 278 -19.66 -2.64 0.98
C LEU A 278 -18.37 -3.29 0.47
N ALA A 279 -17.28 -3.17 1.21
CA ALA A 279 -15.99 -3.76 0.83
C ALA A 279 -15.97 -5.29 0.88
N ARG A 280 -16.96 -5.90 1.53
CA ARG A 280 -17.11 -7.35 1.69
C ARG A 280 -18.16 -7.94 0.77
N ASP A 281 -18.88 -7.12 -0.01
CA ASP A 281 -19.92 -7.59 -0.92
C ASP A 281 -19.31 -8.26 -2.17
N PRO A 282 -19.51 -9.58 -2.37
CA PRO A 282 -18.92 -10.28 -3.50
C PRO A 282 -19.54 -9.86 -4.86
N ALA A 283 -20.77 -9.37 -4.86
CA ALA A 283 -21.43 -8.95 -6.10
C ALA A 283 -20.81 -7.62 -6.59
N ILE A 284 -20.57 -6.71 -5.65
CA ILE A 284 -19.87 -5.45 -5.96
C ILE A 284 -18.42 -5.72 -6.40
N GLY A 285 -17.73 -6.63 -5.71
CA GLY A 285 -16.37 -7.04 -6.08
C GLY A 285 -16.28 -7.59 -7.49
N ARG A 286 -17.20 -8.47 -7.89
CA ARG A 286 -17.27 -9.00 -9.26
C ARG A 286 -17.55 -7.90 -10.29
N LYS A 287 -18.53 -7.04 -10.05
CA LYS A 287 -18.85 -5.92 -10.96
C LYS A 287 -17.66 -4.97 -11.14
N LEU A 288 -16.95 -4.67 -10.07
CA LEU A 288 -15.74 -3.85 -10.12
C LEU A 288 -14.66 -4.52 -10.96
N TRP A 289 -14.46 -5.82 -10.78
CA TRP A 289 -13.48 -6.60 -11.53
C TRP A 289 -13.79 -6.60 -13.02
N GLU A 290 -15.00 -6.97 -13.41
CA GLU A 290 -15.47 -7.01 -14.81
C GLU A 290 -15.33 -5.64 -15.50
N ALA A 291 -15.74 -4.57 -14.80
CA ALA A 291 -15.56 -3.21 -15.31
C ALA A 291 -14.07 -2.85 -15.50
N SER A 292 -13.22 -3.30 -14.59
CA SER A 292 -11.77 -3.06 -14.68
C SER A 292 -11.13 -3.85 -15.82
N GLU A 293 -11.47 -5.13 -16.00
CA GLU A 293 -11.00 -5.96 -17.12
C GLU A 293 -11.37 -5.32 -18.46
N LYS A 294 -12.63 -4.87 -18.59
CA LYS A 294 -13.10 -4.19 -19.79
C LYS A 294 -12.36 -2.90 -20.09
N LEU A 295 -12.11 -2.07 -19.07
CA LEU A 295 -11.40 -0.80 -19.22
C LEU A 295 -9.94 -0.99 -19.63
N VAL A 296 -9.30 -2.06 -19.18
CA VAL A 296 -7.92 -2.37 -19.53
C VAL A 296 -7.76 -3.29 -20.74
N GLY A 297 -8.90 -3.72 -21.37
CA GLY A 297 -8.90 -4.56 -22.56
C GLY A 297 -8.38 -5.98 -22.31
N LEU A 298 -8.70 -6.56 -21.15
CA LEU A 298 -8.38 -7.96 -20.81
C LEU A 298 -9.55 -8.92 -21.00
N ASP A 299 -10.74 -8.42 -21.30
CA ASP A 299 -11.96 -9.17 -21.53
C ASP A 299 -11.95 -9.97 -22.87
N ASP A 300 -11.19 -9.52 -23.87
CA ASP A 300 -11.08 -10.15 -25.19
C ASP A 300 -9.91 -11.15 -25.31
N GLY A 301 -9.46 -11.77 -24.24
CA GLY A 301 -8.40 -12.78 -24.27
C GLY A 301 -7.01 -12.26 -24.68
N GLY A 302 -6.73 -10.98 -24.40
CA GLY A 302 -5.40 -10.40 -24.60
C GLY A 302 -5.07 -10.03 -26.06
N ARG A 303 -6.03 -9.94 -26.94
CA ARG A 303 -5.81 -9.36 -28.28
C ARG A 303 -5.61 -7.85 -28.14
N GLU A 304 -4.43 -7.38 -28.52
CA GLU A 304 -4.17 -5.95 -28.68
C GLU A 304 -5.25 -5.35 -29.61
N PRO A 305 -5.93 -4.27 -29.21
CA PRO A 305 -6.82 -3.59 -30.13
C PRO A 305 -5.98 -3.08 -31.31
N ALA A 306 -6.30 -3.56 -32.52
CA ALA A 306 -5.69 -3.10 -33.75
C ALA A 306 -5.66 -1.57 -33.73
N SER A 307 -4.49 -0.99 -33.89
CA SER A 307 -4.27 0.45 -33.96
C SER A 307 -5.33 1.09 -34.84
N ARG A 308 -6.23 1.91 -34.27
CA ARG A 308 -7.04 2.83 -35.05
C ARG A 308 -6.06 3.75 -35.76
N LYS A 309 -5.83 3.50 -37.04
CA LYS A 309 -5.24 4.48 -37.94
C LYS A 309 -6.15 5.69 -37.90
N VAL A 310 -5.64 6.76 -37.32
CA VAL A 310 -6.25 8.09 -37.49
C VAL A 310 -5.99 8.48 -38.92
N ALA A 311 -7.05 8.59 -39.69
CA ALA A 311 -7.05 9.21 -41.01
C ALA A 311 -7.12 10.72 -40.85
#